data_761b8259ead9a8804ef2727541d820ee
#
_entry.id   761b8259ead9a8804ef2727541d820ee
#
_cell.length_a   1.000
_cell.length_b   1.000
_cell.length_c   1.000
_cell.angle_alpha   90.00
_cell.angle_beta   90.00
_cell.angle_gamma   90.00
#
_symmetry.space_group_name_H-M   'P 1'
#
loop_
_entity.id
_entity.type
_entity.pdbx_description
1 polymer ?
#
loop_
_entity_poly.entity_id
_entity_poly.type
_entity_poly.pdbx_seq_one_letter_code
_entity_poly.pdbx_strand_id
1 'polypeptide(L)'
;MNLLFDTSVWIDDLRHGVLRFVMPQVRGRFFLWLDSVAAAELIAGCGTRRERRLISGLIAPFERAGRVVTPTQCDFVRAAEALSKLRATGLTLKNPGAALLDALQAANAVRIGALLVTENVADFGKLAKFLPVSVSSFRKFSRTLGGA
;
A
#
# COMPACT_ATOMS: atom_id res chain seq x y z
N MET A 1 -14.55 -7.14 -1.22
CA MET A 1 -13.19 -7.21 -1.79
C MET A 1 -12.22 -6.51 -0.86
N ASN A 2 -11.05 -7.10 -0.59
CA ASN A 2 -10.01 -6.48 0.23
C ASN A 2 -9.31 -5.37 -0.54
N LEU A 3 -8.92 -4.31 0.18
CA LEU A 3 -8.27 -3.11 -0.34
C LEU A 3 -7.08 -2.75 0.54
N LEU A 4 -5.96 -2.43 -0.08
CA LEU A 4 -4.79 -1.82 0.54
C LEU A 4 -4.45 -0.52 -0.17
N PHE A 5 -4.12 0.50 0.60
CA PHE A 5 -3.46 1.69 0.09
C PHE A 5 -1.98 1.62 0.40
N ASP A 6 -1.16 1.83 -0.62
CA ASP A 6 0.27 2.03 -0.49
C ASP A 6 0.59 3.30 0.32
N THR A 7 1.77 3.37 0.88
CA THR A 7 2.28 4.52 1.64
C THR A 7 2.11 5.84 0.90
N SER A 8 2.31 5.86 -0.43
CA SER A 8 2.15 7.05 -1.26
C SER A 8 0.75 7.66 -1.19
N VAL A 9 -0.29 6.82 -1.15
CA VAL A 9 -1.70 7.28 -1.05
C VAL A 9 -1.98 7.86 0.34
N TRP A 10 -1.47 7.22 1.40
CA TRP A 10 -1.61 7.75 2.76
C TRP A 10 -0.89 9.09 2.95
N ILE A 11 0.32 9.23 2.37
CA ILE A 11 1.06 10.51 2.38
C ILE A 11 0.28 11.60 1.65
N ASP A 12 -0.29 11.28 0.49
CA ASP A 12 -1.08 12.24 -0.28
C ASP A 12 -2.36 12.64 0.50
N ASP A 13 -2.99 11.69 1.18
CA ASP A 13 -4.13 11.98 2.06
C ASP A 13 -3.76 12.90 3.23
N LEU A 14 -2.64 12.64 3.90
CA LEU A 14 -2.16 13.47 5.01
C LEU A 14 -1.84 14.90 4.57
N ARG A 15 -1.40 15.09 3.32
CA ARG A 15 -1.07 16.40 2.74
C ARG A 15 -2.27 17.13 2.15
N HIS A 16 -3.15 16.41 1.47
CA HIS A 16 -4.18 17.02 0.62
C HIS A 16 -5.60 16.52 0.94
N GLY A 17 -5.77 15.53 1.81
CA GLY A 17 -7.07 14.99 2.21
C GLY A 17 -7.80 14.28 1.08
N VAL A 18 -7.08 13.59 0.20
CA VAL A 18 -7.63 12.97 -1.01
C VAL A 18 -8.62 11.85 -0.72
N LEU A 19 -8.45 11.14 0.41
CA LEU A 19 -9.32 10.03 0.77
C LEU A 19 -10.70 10.46 1.28
N ARG A 20 -10.87 11.69 1.76
CA ARG A 20 -12.17 12.17 2.29
C ARG A 20 -13.32 12.03 1.29
N PHE A 21 -13.03 12.13 0.00
CA PHE A 21 -14.03 12.06 -1.06
C PHE A 21 -14.38 10.63 -1.46
N VAL A 22 -13.50 9.67 -1.23
CA VAL A 22 -13.67 8.29 -1.65
C VAL A 22 -14.00 7.35 -0.49
N MET A 23 -13.66 7.72 0.76
CA MET A 23 -13.85 6.85 1.94
C MET A 23 -15.30 6.42 2.18
N PRO A 24 -16.35 7.23 1.96
CA PRO A 24 -17.73 6.74 2.09
C PRO A 24 -18.02 5.57 1.16
N GLN A 25 -17.59 5.64 -0.10
CA GLN A 25 -17.77 4.58 -1.09
C GLN A 25 -16.88 3.37 -0.80
N VAL A 26 -15.65 3.60 -0.33
CA VAL A 26 -14.73 2.54 0.09
C VAL A 26 -15.34 1.72 1.22
N ARG A 27 -15.85 2.37 2.28
CA ARG A 27 -16.45 1.69 3.44
C ARG A 27 -17.68 0.86 3.07
N GLY A 28 -18.43 1.26 2.05
CA GLY A 28 -19.62 0.52 1.60
C GLY A 28 -19.33 -0.68 0.70
N ARG A 29 -18.15 -0.73 0.07
CA ARG A 29 -17.85 -1.72 -0.98
C ARG A 29 -16.62 -2.58 -0.71
N PHE A 30 -15.71 -2.15 0.19
CA PHE A 30 -14.41 -2.77 0.41
C PHE A 30 -14.12 -3.01 1.88
N PHE A 31 -13.35 -4.06 2.14
CA PHE A 31 -12.67 -4.26 3.41
C PHE A 31 -11.29 -3.60 3.33
N LEU A 32 -11.19 -2.38 3.84
CA LEU A 32 -9.93 -1.65 3.87
C LEU A 32 -9.04 -2.19 5.00
N TRP A 33 -7.81 -2.52 4.62
CA TRP A 33 -6.74 -2.95 5.51
C TRP A 33 -5.62 -1.91 5.53
N LEU A 34 -4.94 -1.78 6.65
CA LEU A 34 -3.70 -1.04 6.76
C LEU A 34 -2.53 -2.01 6.66
N ASP A 35 -1.56 -1.71 5.81
CA ASP A 35 -0.31 -2.45 5.76
C ASP A 35 0.63 -1.97 6.87
N SER A 36 1.19 -2.89 7.66
CA SER A 36 2.14 -2.55 8.73
C SER A 36 3.44 -1.95 8.19
N VAL A 37 3.83 -2.29 6.96
CA VAL A 37 4.98 -1.68 6.29
C VAL A 37 4.69 -0.21 6.00
N ALA A 38 3.50 0.10 5.43
CA ALA A 38 3.08 1.48 5.21
C ALA A 38 2.97 2.26 6.53
N ALA A 39 2.41 1.64 7.58
CA ALA A 39 2.34 2.26 8.90
C ALA A 39 3.74 2.59 9.45
N ALA A 40 4.70 1.67 9.31
CA ALA A 40 6.08 1.89 9.74
C ALA A 40 6.76 3.04 8.97
N GLU A 41 6.56 3.11 7.65
CA GLU A 41 7.08 4.19 6.82
C GLU A 41 6.50 5.56 7.22
N LEU A 42 5.18 5.61 7.46
CA LEU A 42 4.51 6.82 7.94
C LEU A 42 5.07 7.28 9.29
N ILE A 43 5.24 6.36 10.24
CA ILE A 43 5.82 6.66 11.56
C ILE A 43 7.27 7.14 11.43
N ALA A 44 8.08 6.45 10.64
CA ALA A 44 9.48 6.80 10.41
C ALA A 44 9.65 8.17 9.75
N GLY A 45 8.69 8.58 8.91
CA GLY A 45 8.68 9.88 8.24
C GLY A 45 8.22 11.05 9.13
N CYS A 46 7.76 10.81 10.38
CA CYS A 46 7.32 11.88 11.28
C CYS A 46 8.50 12.73 11.77
N GLY A 47 8.46 14.03 11.47
CA GLY A 47 9.41 15.03 12.01
C GLY A 47 8.92 15.74 13.27
N THR A 48 7.61 15.76 13.52
CA THR A 48 7.00 16.54 14.59
C THR A 48 6.04 15.72 15.46
N ARG A 49 5.78 16.20 16.70
CA ARG A 49 4.76 15.60 17.59
C ARG A 49 3.35 15.68 16.99
N ARG A 50 3.06 16.72 16.21
CA ARG A 50 1.75 16.89 15.54
C ARG A 50 1.56 15.80 14.48
N GLU A 51 2.55 15.58 13.63
CA GLU A 51 2.50 14.52 12.61
C GLU A 51 2.34 13.15 13.25
N ARG A 52 3.09 12.87 14.32
CA ARG A 52 2.96 11.61 15.04
C ARG A 52 1.56 11.39 15.60
N ARG A 53 0.89 12.42 16.14
CA ARG A 53 -0.50 12.32 16.62
C ARG A 53 -1.47 12.03 15.47
N LEU A 54 -1.30 12.70 14.32
CA LEU A 54 -2.14 12.47 13.14
C LEU A 54 -2.00 11.03 12.65
N ILE A 55 -0.77 10.53 12.54
CA ILE A 55 -0.50 9.16 12.09
C ILE A 55 -1.00 8.13 13.11
N SER A 56 -0.80 8.34 14.39
CA SER A 56 -1.37 7.48 15.44
C SER A 56 -2.90 7.44 15.37
N GLY A 57 -3.54 8.57 15.11
CA GLY A 57 -4.99 8.66 14.90
C GLY A 57 -5.48 7.92 13.65
N LEU A 58 -4.65 7.86 12.60
CA LEU A 58 -4.92 7.10 11.40
C LEU A 58 -4.81 5.58 11.64
N ILE A 59 -3.77 5.14 12.34
CA ILE A 59 -3.45 3.72 12.56
C ILE A 59 -4.42 3.08 13.57
N ALA A 60 -4.70 3.73 14.68
CA ALA A 60 -5.44 3.16 15.81
C ALA A 60 -6.81 2.54 15.46
N PRO A 61 -7.63 3.08 14.55
CA PRO A 61 -8.86 2.42 14.12
C PRO A 61 -8.64 1.04 13.48
N PHE A 62 -7.57 0.89 12.69
CA PHE A 62 -7.23 -0.39 12.06
C PHE A 62 -6.76 -1.42 13.08
N GLU A 63 -5.94 -1.00 14.05
CA GLU A 63 -5.49 -1.87 15.15
C GLU A 63 -6.67 -2.36 15.98
N ARG A 64 -7.56 -1.46 16.38
CA ARG A 64 -8.78 -1.82 17.15
C ARG A 64 -9.71 -2.76 16.39
N ALA A 65 -9.75 -2.62 15.05
CA ALA A 65 -10.60 -3.46 14.20
C ALA A 65 -9.94 -4.79 13.79
N GLY A 66 -8.67 -5.04 14.19
CA GLY A 66 -7.91 -6.20 13.73
C GLY A 66 -7.65 -6.19 12.21
N ARG A 67 -7.55 -4.99 11.62
CA ARG A 67 -7.38 -4.80 10.17
C ARG A 67 -6.00 -4.26 9.80
N VAL A 68 -4.98 -4.71 10.50
CA VAL A 68 -3.57 -4.49 10.14
C VAL A 68 -3.02 -5.78 9.57
N VAL A 69 -2.49 -5.72 8.35
CA VAL A 69 -1.80 -6.85 7.73
C VAL A 69 -0.30 -6.66 7.87
N THR A 70 0.37 -7.71 8.37
CA THR A 70 1.82 -7.71 8.60
C THR A 70 2.47 -8.80 7.77
N PRO A 71 3.64 -8.57 7.14
CA PRO A 71 4.36 -9.57 6.38
C PRO A 71 4.72 -10.79 7.23
N THR A 72 4.47 -11.96 6.69
CA THR A 72 4.93 -13.22 7.23
C THR A 72 6.33 -13.56 6.73
N GLN A 73 6.97 -14.58 7.30
CA GLN A 73 8.23 -15.09 6.78
C GLN A 73 8.13 -15.46 5.28
N CYS A 74 7.02 -16.08 4.88
CA CYS A 74 6.79 -16.42 3.47
C CYS A 74 6.68 -15.16 2.58
N ASP A 75 6.10 -14.09 3.08
CA ASP A 75 5.99 -12.83 2.33
C ASP A 75 7.39 -12.20 2.12
N PHE A 76 8.27 -12.25 3.12
CA PHE A 76 9.67 -11.83 2.97
C PHE A 76 10.41 -12.63 1.89
N VAL A 77 10.26 -13.96 1.88
CA VAL A 77 10.88 -14.83 0.87
C VAL A 77 10.34 -14.48 -0.53
N ARG A 78 9.02 -14.38 -0.69
CA ARG A 78 8.38 -14.03 -1.96
C ARG A 78 8.81 -12.66 -2.48
N ALA A 79 8.88 -11.68 -1.60
CA ALA A 79 9.35 -10.33 -1.95
C ALA A 79 10.81 -10.35 -2.43
N ALA A 80 11.68 -11.05 -1.70
CA ALA A 80 13.09 -11.18 -2.08
C ALA A 80 13.28 -11.91 -3.41
N GLU A 81 12.55 -13.01 -3.64
CA GLU A 81 12.57 -13.74 -4.91
C GLU A 81 12.08 -12.89 -6.08
N ALA A 82 11.00 -12.14 -5.90
CA ALA A 82 10.49 -11.22 -6.92
C ALA A 82 11.52 -10.15 -7.30
N LEU A 83 12.20 -9.56 -6.32
CA LEU A 83 13.26 -8.58 -6.55
C LEU A 83 14.48 -9.21 -7.24
N SER A 84 14.85 -10.43 -6.87
CA SER A 84 15.93 -11.18 -7.53
C SER A 84 15.63 -11.42 -9.00
N LYS A 85 14.41 -11.88 -9.30
CA LYS A 85 13.94 -12.10 -10.69
C LYS A 85 13.89 -10.80 -11.48
N LEU A 86 13.37 -9.72 -10.87
CA LEU A 86 13.31 -8.40 -11.49
C LEU A 86 14.72 -7.91 -11.86
N ARG A 87 15.69 -8.04 -10.95
CA ARG A 87 17.08 -7.69 -11.21
C ARG A 87 17.68 -8.52 -12.35
N ALA A 88 17.39 -9.81 -12.39
CA ALA A 88 17.87 -10.71 -13.46
C ALA A 88 17.36 -10.32 -14.86
N THR A 89 16.20 -9.64 -14.95
CA THR A 89 15.67 -9.13 -16.24
C THR A 89 16.26 -7.78 -16.65
N GLY A 90 17.14 -7.18 -15.86
CA GLY A 90 17.68 -5.84 -16.10
C GLY A 90 16.69 -4.69 -15.85
N LEU A 91 15.48 -5.00 -15.37
CA LEU A 91 14.51 -3.96 -14.98
C LEU A 91 14.96 -3.27 -13.68
N THR A 92 14.89 -1.96 -13.67
CA THR A 92 15.18 -1.14 -12.49
C THR A 92 13.92 -0.48 -11.94
N LEU A 93 13.84 -0.34 -10.63
CA LEU A 93 12.81 0.44 -9.95
C LEU A 93 13.25 1.92 -9.88
N LYS A 94 12.26 2.82 -9.86
CA LYS A 94 12.51 4.26 -9.71
C LYS A 94 13.13 4.58 -8.34
N ASN A 95 12.68 3.85 -7.31
CA ASN A 95 13.17 3.99 -5.95
C ASN A 95 13.77 2.67 -5.44
N PRO A 96 15.04 2.34 -5.78
CA PRO A 96 15.68 1.12 -5.34
C PRO A 96 15.78 0.99 -3.81
N GLY A 97 15.87 2.11 -3.09
CA GLY A 97 15.94 2.14 -1.62
C GLY A 97 14.66 1.66 -0.94
N ALA A 98 13.50 1.82 -1.59
CA ALA A 98 12.21 1.34 -1.09
C ALA A 98 11.81 -0.03 -1.66
N ALA A 99 12.60 -0.61 -2.54
CA ALA A 99 12.24 -1.81 -3.30
C ALA A 99 11.74 -2.97 -2.46
N LEU A 100 12.39 -3.24 -1.33
CA LEU A 100 11.99 -4.32 -0.43
C LEU A 100 10.66 -4.00 0.26
N LEU A 101 10.44 -2.76 0.67
CA LEU A 101 9.19 -2.33 1.32
C LEU A 101 8.03 -2.41 0.34
N ASP A 102 8.20 -1.92 -0.89
CA ASP A 102 7.20 -2.04 -1.96
C ASP A 102 6.87 -3.52 -2.26
N ALA A 103 7.90 -4.37 -2.35
CA ALA A 103 7.72 -5.81 -2.58
C ALA A 103 7.01 -6.51 -1.41
N LEU A 104 7.25 -6.11 -0.16
CA LEU A 104 6.54 -6.62 1.02
C LEU A 104 5.08 -6.19 1.02
N GLN A 105 4.78 -4.94 0.68
CA GLN A 105 3.39 -4.47 0.54
C GLN A 105 2.66 -5.23 -0.57
N ALA A 106 3.33 -5.48 -1.72
CA ALA A 106 2.79 -6.30 -2.79
C ALA A 106 2.53 -7.75 -2.34
N ALA A 107 3.44 -8.36 -1.60
CA ALA A 107 3.28 -9.71 -1.07
C ALA A 107 2.11 -9.80 -0.06
N ASN A 108 1.97 -8.82 0.83
CA ASN A 108 0.82 -8.71 1.73
C ASN A 108 -0.50 -8.62 0.94
N ALA A 109 -0.55 -7.77 -0.10
CA ALA A 109 -1.73 -7.64 -0.95
C ALA A 109 -2.11 -8.96 -1.62
N VAL A 110 -1.13 -9.68 -2.15
CA VAL A 110 -1.34 -11.02 -2.74
C VAL A 110 -1.91 -11.97 -1.71
N ARG A 111 -1.31 -12.05 -0.52
CA ARG A 111 -1.71 -13.00 0.52
C ARG A 111 -3.14 -12.82 0.98
N ILE A 112 -3.62 -11.56 1.10
CA ILE A 112 -5.00 -11.30 1.53
C ILE A 112 -5.97 -11.10 0.36
N GLY A 113 -5.53 -11.28 -0.88
CA GLY A 113 -6.36 -11.08 -2.07
C GLY A 113 -6.87 -9.64 -2.22
N ALA A 114 -6.01 -8.66 -1.91
CA ALA A 114 -6.38 -7.25 -1.95
C ALA A 114 -6.02 -6.59 -3.29
N LEU A 115 -6.84 -5.62 -3.69
CA LEU A 115 -6.43 -4.61 -4.65
C LEU A 115 -5.47 -3.63 -3.96
N LEU A 116 -4.27 -3.48 -4.49
CA LEU A 116 -3.29 -2.50 -4.05
C LEU A 116 -3.44 -1.21 -4.86
N VAL A 117 -3.74 -0.12 -4.19
CA VAL A 117 -3.87 1.21 -4.80
C VAL A 117 -2.66 2.04 -4.44
N THR A 118 -1.99 2.61 -5.46
CA THR A 118 -0.72 3.32 -5.33
C THR A 118 -0.63 4.49 -6.30
N GLU A 119 0.21 5.48 -5.99
CA GLU A 119 0.68 6.47 -6.97
C GLU A 119 1.91 5.97 -7.73
N ASN A 120 2.64 5.00 -7.21
CA ASN A 120 3.84 4.41 -7.82
C ASN A 120 3.51 3.21 -8.72
N VAL A 121 2.56 3.37 -9.65
CA VAL A 121 2.09 2.29 -10.55
C VAL A 121 3.23 1.70 -11.38
N ALA A 122 4.24 2.50 -11.72
CA ALA A 122 5.35 2.05 -12.56
C ALA A 122 6.18 0.95 -11.87
N ASP A 123 6.54 1.12 -10.60
CA ASP A 123 7.34 0.15 -9.87
C ASP A 123 6.52 -1.07 -9.45
N PHE A 124 5.30 -0.86 -8.94
CA PHE A 124 4.40 -1.98 -8.63
C PHE A 124 4.00 -2.77 -9.89
N GLY A 125 3.88 -2.13 -11.06
CA GLY A 125 3.66 -2.81 -12.34
C GLY A 125 4.83 -3.72 -12.75
N LYS A 126 6.07 -3.35 -12.40
CA LYS A 126 7.24 -4.21 -12.60
C LYS A 126 7.24 -5.39 -11.63
N LEU A 127 6.94 -5.14 -10.35
CA LEU A 127 6.80 -6.18 -9.32
C LEU A 127 5.68 -7.18 -9.68
N ALA A 128 4.58 -6.70 -10.25
CA ALA A 128 3.44 -7.53 -10.66
C ALA A 128 3.79 -8.60 -11.72
N LYS A 129 4.93 -8.47 -12.40
CA LYS A 129 5.43 -9.50 -13.30
C LYS A 129 5.92 -10.76 -12.56
N PHE A 130 6.25 -10.63 -11.28
CA PHE A 130 6.84 -11.70 -10.46
C PHE A 130 6.03 -12.00 -9.19
N LEU A 131 5.11 -11.10 -8.82
CA LEU A 131 4.12 -11.27 -7.77
C LEU A 131 2.73 -11.05 -8.37
N PRO A 132 1.77 -11.97 -8.22
CA PRO A 132 0.44 -11.85 -8.83
C PRO A 132 -0.44 -10.81 -8.09
N VAL A 133 0.08 -9.60 -7.89
CA VAL A 133 -0.59 -8.50 -7.22
C VAL A 133 -1.48 -7.72 -8.19
N SER A 134 -2.72 -7.46 -7.78
CA SER A 134 -3.62 -6.57 -8.51
C SER A 134 -3.33 -5.12 -8.11
N VAL A 135 -2.97 -4.28 -9.07
CA VAL A 135 -2.55 -2.89 -8.83
C VAL A 135 -3.45 -1.92 -9.58
N SER A 136 -3.78 -0.80 -8.95
CA SER A 136 -4.46 0.34 -9.58
C SER A 136 -3.81 1.66 -9.13
N SER A 137 -3.80 2.66 -10.04
CA SER A 137 -3.51 4.03 -9.59
C SER A 137 -4.69 4.57 -8.77
N PHE A 138 -4.41 5.47 -7.83
CA PHE A 138 -5.48 6.13 -7.06
C PHE A 138 -6.46 6.87 -7.97
N ARG A 139 -5.97 7.55 -9.01
CA ARG A 139 -6.79 8.22 -10.00
C ARG A 139 -7.77 7.27 -10.71
N LYS A 140 -7.30 6.09 -11.15
CA LYS A 140 -8.16 5.08 -11.79
C LYS A 140 -9.17 4.52 -10.79
N PHE A 141 -8.71 4.19 -9.59
CA PHE A 141 -9.54 3.67 -8.52
C PHE A 141 -10.65 4.64 -8.13
N SER A 142 -10.34 5.92 -7.89
CA SER A 142 -11.34 6.93 -7.51
C SER A 142 -12.42 7.14 -8.58
N ARG A 143 -12.05 7.06 -9.88
CA ARG A 143 -13.02 7.12 -10.99
C ARG A 143 -13.99 5.95 -10.98
N THR A 144 -13.54 4.74 -10.63
CA THR A 144 -14.42 3.56 -10.54
C THR A 144 -15.43 3.65 -9.39
N LEU A 145 -15.16 4.47 -8.39
CA LEU A 145 -16.08 4.71 -7.26
C LEU A 145 -17.13 5.77 -7.59
N GLY A 146 -16.78 6.79 -8.37
CA GLY A 146 -17.66 7.89 -8.77
C GLY A 146 -18.53 7.61 -10.01
N GLY A 147 -18.30 6.50 -10.70
CA GLY A 147 -19.03 6.08 -11.90
C GLY A 147 -20.18 5.11 -11.60
N ALA A 148 -21.18 5.57 -10.85
CA ALA A 148 -22.47 4.94 -10.73
C ALA A 148 -23.55 6.01 -10.85
#